data_e1e3c5e37c87f2e430eb3e94b67ddbdd
#
_entry.id   e1e3c5e37c87f2e430eb3e94b67ddbdd
#
_cell.length_a   1.000
_cell.length_b   1.000
_cell.length_c   1.000
_cell.angle_alpha   90.00
_cell.angle_beta   90.00
_cell.angle_gamma   90.00
#
_symmetry.space_group_name_H-M   'P 1'
#
loop_
_entity.id
_entity.type
_entity.pdbx_description
1 polymer ?
#
loop_
_entity_poly.entity_id
_entity_poly.type
_entity_poly.pdbx_seq_one_letter_code
_entity_poly.pdbx_strand_id
1 'polypeptide(L)'
;ELYQDEMQLAVHTDINDEDQTIYFPEIKTTAKDADTNSNISCAKEEITLVDTVSFKGLVPNQKYEVTGTLIDKETKKPVEADGKPVTAKASFKPKESAGTVDVTFTFDASSLKGKTVVVFESLAYKDKEVAVHTDIADEGQTIYFPEIKTTATDAASGTHYAKPEKELTLTDLVEYKNLIPGKEYKLTGTLMDAETEKPFDVDGKAVTAETSFTPEEANGSVELSFTFDASALSGKTLVAFETMTFEDHEVAVHADIKDANQTIYFPEIKTTAKDGSDGDQDVSASKEATIVDTVTYHGLMPGSEYKVIGTLMNKETGEALLKDGKPVTAQAEFKAEKAGGSVEVTFTFDASALAGQDVVVFEKLYYTDGKTEHEIASHEDLKDEGQTVHLSLIHISEPT
;
A
#
# COMPACT_ATOMS: atom_id res chain seq x y z
N GLU A 1 31.39 10.63 -66.40
CA GLU A 1 32.32 10.63 -67.57
C GLU A 1 31.54 11.04 -68.81
N LEU A 2 32.11 11.87 -69.63
CA LEU A 2 31.61 12.34 -70.95
C LEU A 2 32.48 11.81 -72.05
N TYR A 3 31.93 11.18 -73.11
CA TYR A 3 32.63 10.60 -74.22
C TYR A 3 32.07 11.16 -75.53
N GLN A 4 32.95 11.31 -76.53
CA GLN A 4 32.58 11.49 -77.93
C GLN A 4 33.26 10.39 -78.73
N ASP A 5 32.50 9.58 -79.43
CA ASP A 5 32.90 8.27 -79.98
C ASP A 5 33.57 7.42 -78.87
N GLU A 6 34.80 7.04 -78.97
CA GLU A 6 35.54 6.31 -77.91
C GLU A 6 36.46 7.18 -77.10
N MET A 7 36.46 8.51 -77.34
CA MET A 7 37.38 9.45 -76.69
C MET A 7 36.71 10.10 -75.49
N GLN A 8 37.28 9.90 -74.30
CA GLN A 8 36.84 10.56 -73.05
C GLN A 8 37.14 12.07 -73.15
N LEU A 9 36.07 12.89 -73.16
CA LEU A 9 36.20 14.36 -73.26
C LEU A 9 36.27 15.01 -71.89
N ALA A 10 35.57 14.46 -70.90
CA ALA A 10 35.59 14.99 -69.56
C ALA A 10 35.27 13.89 -68.55
N VAL A 11 35.81 14.01 -67.39
CA VAL A 11 35.50 13.10 -66.24
C VAL A 11 35.41 13.96 -64.98
N HIS A 12 34.40 13.63 -64.16
CA HIS A 12 34.28 14.09 -62.81
C HIS A 12 34.32 12.90 -61.92
N THR A 13 35.38 12.67 -61.15
CA THR A 13 35.67 11.50 -60.34
C THR A 13 36.18 11.89 -58.95
N ASP A 14 35.78 13.04 -58.46
CA ASP A 14 36.11 13.44 -57.10
C ASP A 14 35.19 12.76 -56.08
N ILE A 15 35.72 11.79 -55.35
CA ILE A 15 34.98 11.05 -54.30
C ILE A 15 34.57 11.96 -53.12
N ASN A 16 35.21 13.12 -52.97
CA ASN A 16 34.94 14.09 -51.92
C ASN A 16 34.08 15.27 -52.41
N ASP A 17 33.53 15.19 -53.63
CA ASP A 17 32.62 16.22 -54.12
C ASP A 17 31.31 16.22 -53.31
N GLU A 18 31.12 17.26 -52.49
CA GLU A 18 29.96 17.42 -51.62
C GLU A 18 28.65 17.58 -52.42
N ASP A 19 28.72 18.22 -53.62
CA ASP A 19 27.53 18.41 -54.48
C ASP A 19 27.05 17.11 -55.14
N GLN A 20 27.90 16.08 -55.20
CA GLN A 20 27.58 14.75 -55.71
C GLN A 20 27.39 13.70 -54.59
N THR A 21 27.52 14.11 -53.34
CA THR A 21 27.39 13.21 -52.20
C THR A 21 25.92 13.12 -51.74
N ILE A 22 25.38 11.91 -51.68
CA ILE A 22 24.06 11.64 -51.12
C ILE A 22 24.24 10.98 -49.73
N TYR A 23 23.65 11.59 -48.73
CA TYR A 23 23.68 11.12 -47.35
C TYR A 23 22.45 10.26 -47.05
N PHE A 24 22.65 9.16 -46.34
CA PHE A 24 21.59 8.27 -45.81
C PHE A 24 21.62 8.31 -44.27
N PRO A 25 20.87 9.21 -43.64
CA PRO A 25 20.80 9.31 -42.20
C PRO A 25 20.28 8.03 -41.55
N GLU A 26 20.92 7.62 -40.45
CA GLU A 26 20.49 6.56 -39.56
C GLU A 26 20.52 7.07 -38.11
N ILE A 27 19.52 6.71 -37.30
CA ILE A 27 19.51 6.95 -35.85
C ILE A 27 19.30 5.66 -35.09
N LYS A 28 19.95 5.55 -33.92
CA LYS A 28 19.72 4.53 -32.88
C LYS A 28 19.70 5.24 -31.55
N THR A 29 18.91 4.73 -30.61
CA THR A 29 18.69 5.45 -29.37
C THR A 29 18.79 4.55 -28.13
N THR A 30 18.97 5.17 -26.97
CA THR A 30 18.98 4.51 -25.66
C THR A 30 18.39 5.43 -24.63
N ALA A 31 17.23 5.04 -24.08
CA ALA A 31 16.51 5.82 -23.11
C ALA A 31 16.83 5.37 -21.68
N LYS A 32 16.96 6.32 -20.78
CA LYS A 32 17.20 6.11 -19.35
C LYS A 32 16.48 7.13 -18.51
N ASP A 33 16.13 6.75 -17.30
CA ASP A 33 15.78 7.68 -16.25
C ASP A 33 17.03 8.39 -15.73
N ALA A 34 16.93 9.70 -15.53
CA ALA A 34 18.08 10.54 -15.13
C ALA A 34 18.52 10.29 -13.68
N ASP A 35 17.59 9.93 -12.79
CA ASP A 35 17.87 9.68 -11.37
C ASP A 35 18.53 8.30 -11.18
N THR A 36 17.95 7.26 -11.81
CA THR A 36 18.43 5.89 -11.67
C THR A 36 19.56 5.54 -12.63
N ASN A 37 19.78 6.35 -13.67
CA ASN A 37 20.67 6.07 -14.82
C ASN A 37 20.41 4.67 -15.44
N SER A 38 19.22 4.15 -15.31
CA SER A 38 18.78 2.85 -15.79
C SER A 38 17.49 2.97 -16.62
N ASN A 39 16.99 1.87 -17.12
CA ASN A 39 15.70 1.80 -17.80
C ASN A 39 14.52 1.46 -16.85
N ILE A 40 14.71 1.66 -15.55
CA ILE A 40 13.66 1.54 -14.53
C ILE A 40 13.47 2.91 -13.90
N SER A 41 12.23 3.39 -13.84
CA SER A 41 11.86 4.71 -13.32
C SER A 41 10.73 4.60 -12.28
N CYS A 42 10.72 5.49 -11.29
CA CYS A 42 9.61 5.62 -10.35
C CYS A 42 8.48 6.45 -10.97
N ALA A 43 7.24 5.95 -10.91
CA ALA A 43 6.07 6.68 -11.38
C ALA A 43 5.65 7.75 -10.35
N LYS A 44 6.17 8.96 -10.48
CA LYS A 44 5.92 10.13 -9.60
C LYS A 44 5.58 11.40 -10.40
N GLU A 45 5.15 12.46 -9.70
CA GLU A 45 4.65 13.71 -10.29
C GLU A 45 5.66 14.41 -11.23
N GLU A 46 6.97 14.27 -10.99
CA GLU A 46 8.00 14.82 -11.88
C GLU A 46 9.13 13.81 -12.02
N ILE A 47 9.37 13.39 -13.27
CA ILE A 47 10.53 12.58 -13.64
C ILE A 47 11.23 13.20 -14.85
N THR A 48 12.48 12.82 -15.02
CA THR A 48 13.28 13.19 -16.21
C THR A 48 13.80 11.93 -16.87
N LEU A 49 13.39 11.70 -18.13
CA LEU A 49 14.00 10.69 -18.99
C LEU A 49 14.95 11.35 -19.96
N VAL A 50 16.11 10.73 -20.18
CA VAL A 50 17.10 11.16 -21.18
C VAL A 50 17.22 10.06 -22.23
N ASP A 51 16.90 10.40 -23.46
CA ASP A 51 17.11 9.54 -24.61
C ASP A 51 18.34 10.02 -25.40
N THR A 52 19.39 9.21 -25.42
CA THR A 52 20.60 9.48 -26.15
C THR A 52 20.50 8.94 -27.58
N VAL A 53 20.28 9.82 -28.53
CA VAL A 53 20.17 9.52 -29.96
C VAL A 53 21.55 9.54 -30.62
N SER A 54 22.03 8.37 -31.04
CA SER A 54 23.21 8.19 -31.86
C SER A 54 22.84 8.35 -33.33
N PHE A 55 23.54 9.15 -34.08
CA PHE A 55 23.28 9.40 -35.50
C PHE A 55 24.52 9.13 -36.38
N LYS A 56 24.23 8.76 -37.63
CA LYS A 56 25.24 8.62 -38.71
C LYS A 56 24.71 9.21 -40.01
N GLY A 57 25.63 9.51 -40.95
CA GLY A 57 25.30 9.97 -42.29
C GLY A 57 24.65 11.35 -42.32
N LEU A 58 24.92 12.21 -41.34
CA LEU A 58 24.47 13.59 -41.35
C LEU A 58 25.47 14.51 -42.06
N VAL A 59 24.96 15.58 -42.67
CA VAL A 59 25.81 16.63 -43.25
C VAL A 59 26.33 17.53 -42.13
N PRO A 60 27.66 17.65 -41.94
CA PRO A 60 28.22 18.49 -40.89
C PRO A 60 27.77 19.96 -40.99
N ASN A 61 27.64 20.61 -39.81
CA ASN A 61 27.30 22.04 -39.69
C ASN A 61 25.86 22.41 -40.17
N GLN A 62 25.08 21.47 -40.62
CA GLN A 62 23.67 21.70 -40.93
C GLN A 62 22.80 21.58 -39.64
N LYS A 63 21.66 22.29 -39.62
CA LYS A 63 20.71 22.20 -38.48
C LYS A 63 19.76 21.03 -38.67
N TYR A 64 19.70 20.16 -37.65
CA TYR A 64 18.75 19.07 -37.52
C TYR A 64 17.87 19.26 -36.27
N GLU A 65 16.72 18.63 -36.27
CA GLU A 65 15.83 18.52 -35.09
C GLU A 65 15.45 17.05 -34.89
N VAL A 66 15.66 16.55 -33.67
CA VAL A 66 15.10 15.28 -33.22
C VAL A 66 13.85 15.58 -32.43
N THR A 67 12.77 14.86 -32.68
CA THR A 67 11.55 14.84 -31.89
C THR A 67 11.37 13.45 -31.31
N GLY A 68 11.35 13.34 -30.00
CA GLY A 68 11.02 12.13 -29.28
C GLY A 68 9.55 12.13 -28.84
N THR A 69 8.93 10.96 -28.81
CA THR A 69 7.54 10.74 -28.34
C THR A 69 7.50 9.48 -27.49
N LEU A 70 6.91 9.56 -26.29
CA LEU A 70 6.70 8.39 -25.44
C LEU A 70 5.47 7.61 -25.90
N ILE A 71 5.63 6.30 -26.10
CA ILE A 71 4.58 5.37 -26.53
C ILE A 71 4.34 4.34 -25.43
N ASP A 72 3.11 4.19 -24.99
CA ASP A 72 2.69 3.10 -24.12
C ASP A 72 2.80 1.76 -24.89
N LYS A 73 3.62 0.84 -24.36
CA LYS A 73 3.99 -0.41 -25.06
C LYS A 73 2.79 -1.34 -25.29
N GLU A 74 1.83 -1.32 -24.37
CA GLU A 74 0.62 -2.16 -24.43
C GLU A 74 -0.40 -1.62 -25.44
N THR A 75 -0.76 -0.33 -25.29
CA THR A 75 -1.81 0.30 -26.11
C THR A 75 -1.30 0.76 -27.47
N LYS A 76 0.02 0.89 -27.64
CA LYS A 76 0.72 1.43 -28.82
C LYS A 76 0.28 2.86 -29.18
N LYS A 77 -0.16 3.61 -28.17
CA LYS A 77 -0.58 5.01 -28.31
C LYS A 77 0.42 5.93 -27.60
N PRO A 78 0.50 7.20 -27.98
CA PRO A 78 1.26 8.18 -27.22
C PRO A 78 0.82 8.24 -25.77
N VAL A 79 1.79 8.29 -24.85
CA VAL A 79 1.55 8.62 -23.45
C VAL A 79 1.09 10.07 -23.36
N GLU A 80 0.07 10.33 -22.57
CA GLU A 80 -0.46 11.67 -22.35
C GLU A 80 -0.19 12.12 -20.92
N ALA A 81 0.30 13.35 -20.76
CA ALA A 81 0.33 14.10 -19.51
C ALA A 81 -0.47 15.40 -19.72
N ASP A 82 -1.34 15.76 -18.80
CA ASP A 82 -2.26 16.92 -18.91
C ASP A 82 -3.07 16.95 -20.21
N GLY A 83 -3.47 15.77 -20.72
CA GLY A 83 -4.26 15.60 -21.94
C GLY A 83 -3.50 15.93 -23.23
N LYS A 84 -2.18 15.91 -23.18
CA LYS A 84 -1.30 16.11 -24.36
C LYS A 84 -0.27 14.99 -24.46
N PRO A 85 0.10 14.57 -25.68
CA PRO A 85 1.19 13.64 -25.87
C PRO A 85 2.49 14.12 -25.22
N VAL A 86 3.19 13.24 -24.51
CA VAL A 86 4.50 13.53 -23.94
C VAL A 86 5.53 13.47 -25.06
N THR A 87 6.03 14.64 -25.45
CA THR A 87 7.02 14.80 -26.52
C THR A 87 8.15 15.72 -26.07
N ALA A 88 9.35 15.51 -26.62
CA ALA A 88 10.49 16.38 -26.41
C ALA A 88 11.23 16.62 -27.73
N LYS A 89 12.00 17.71 -27.82
CA LYS A 89 12.75 18.09 -29.02
C LYS A 89 14.15 18.53 -28.67
N ALA A 90 15.08 18.14 -29.51
CA ALA A 90 16.46 18.67 -29.51
C ALA A 90 16.86 19.18 -30.89
N SER A 91 17.28 20.44 -30.95
CA SER A 91 17.88 21.02 -32.18
C SER A 91 19.40 21.08 -32.06
N PHE A 92 20.09 20.59 -33.06
CA PHE A 92 21.57 20.54 -33.02
C PHE A 92 22.21 20.74 -34.38
N LYS A 93 23.51 21.02 -34.38
CA LYS A 93 24.36 21.09 -35.57
C LYS A 93 25.55 20.16 -35.36
N PRO A 94 25.58 18.98 -36.01
CA PRO A 94 26.67 18.04 -35.86
C PRO A 94 27.97 18.63 -36.45
N LYS A 95 29.09 18.43 -35.75
CA LYS A 95 30.42 18.80 -36.27
C LYS A 95 30.94 17.76 -37.26
N GLU A 96 30.54 16.52 -37.08
CA GLU A 96 30.91 15.35 -37.87
C GLU A 96 29.65 14.65 -38.38
N SER A 97 29.78 13.75 -39.36
CA SER A 97 28.66 13.01 -39.94
C SER A 97 28.06 11.99 -38.98
N ALA A 98 28.73 11.67 -37.88
CA ALA A 98 28.29 10.78 -36.83
C ALA A 98 28.52 11.40 -35.45
N GLY A 99 27.68 11.05 -34.45
CA GLY A 99 27.75 11.56 -33.09
C GLY A 99 26.52 11.22 -32.29
N THR A 100 26.30 11.95 -31.21
CA THR A 100 25.13 11.79 -30.32
C THR A 100 24.48 13.13 -30.01
N VAL A 101 23.17 13.07 -29.65
CA VAL A 101 22.42 14.20 -29.10
C VAL A 101 21.41 13.64 -28.09
N ASP A 102 21.23 14.35 -26.98
CA ASP A 102 20.26 13.95 -25.95
C ASP A 102 18.92 14.66 -26.19
N VAL A 103 17.84 13.90 -26.05
CA VAL A 103 16.45 14.37 -26.00
C VAL A 103 15.93 14.15 -24.57
N THR A 104 15.56 15.23 -23.89
CA THR A 104 15.18 15.20 -22.49
C THR A 104 13.67 15.41 -22.34
N PHE A 105 13.00 14.48 -21.65
CA PHE A 105 11.59 14.57 -21.30
C PHE A 105 11.48 14.84 -19.81
N THR A 106 10.70 15.85 -19.42
CA THR A 106 10.31 16.10 -18.03
C THR A 106 8.80 16.20 -17.98
N PHE A 107 8.16 15.34 -17.18
CA PHE A 107 6.70 15.21 -17.16
C PHE A 107 6.21 14.50 -15.90
N ASP A 108 4.88 14.58 -15.64
CA ASP A 108 4.19 13.79 -14.61
C ASP A 108 3.97 12.36 -15.09
N ALA A 109 4.64 11.40 -14.44
CA ALA A 109 4.55 9.97 -14.71
C ALA A 109 3.65 9.20 -13.73
N SER A 110 2.92 9.87 -12.83
CA SER A 110 2.11 9.23 -11.77
C SER A 110 1.11 8.20 -12.32
N SER A 111 0.62 8.41 -13.55
CA SER A 111 -0.32 7.50 -14.24
C SER A 111 0.34 6.28 -14.88
N LEU A 112 1.67 6.17 -14.81
CA LEU A 112 2.44 5.10 -15.45
C LEU A 112 2.77 3.93 -14.51
N LYS A 113 2.29 3.92 -13.26
CA LYS A 113 2.46 2.78 -12.35
C LYS A 113 2.05 1.47 -13.01
N GLY A 114 2.94 0.48 -12.99
CA GLY A 114 2.73 -0.84 -13.60
C GLY A 114 2.80 -0.87 -15.12
N LYS A 115 3.24 0.22 -15.79
CA LYS A 115 3.30 0.33 -17.25
C LYS A 115 4.72 0.34 -17.78
N THR A 116 4.82 0.04 -19.07
CA THR A 116 6.06 0.10 -19.84
C THR A 116 5.88 1.09 -20.99
N VAL A 117 6.84 1.97 -21.18
CA VAL A 117 6.83 2.90 -22.31
C VAL A 117 8.05 2.68 -23.20
N VAL A 118 7.94 3.06 -24.47
CA VAL A 118 9.04 3.04 -25.45
C VAL A 118 9.17 4.42 -26.05
N VAL A 119 10.38 4.91 -26.19
CA VAL A 119 10.64 6.20 -26.82
C VAL A 119 10.75 6.00 -28.34
N PHE A 120 10.00 6.77 -29.12
CA PHE A 120 10.07 6.80 -30.58
C PHE A 120 10.66 8.12 -31.02
N GLU A 121 11.60 8.10 -31.98
CA GLU A 121 12.28 9.30 -32.50
C GLU A 121 12.09 9.49 -33.99
N SER A 122 11.95 10.74 -34.35
CA SER A 122 12.01 11.23 -35.73
C SER A 122 13.06 12.32 -35.84
N LEU A 123 13.98 12.14 -36.78
CA LEU A 123 15.02 13.13 -37.15
C LEU A 123 14.58 13.90 -38.38
N ALA A 124 14.56 15.22 -38.29
CA ALA A 124 14.19 16.10 -39.40
C ALA A 124 15.36 17.01 -39.84
N TYR A 125 15.43 17.23 -41.14
CA TYR A 125 16.28 18.24 -41.80
C TYR A 125 15.43 19.16 -42.67
N LYS A 126 15.47 20.48 -42.42
CA LYS A 126 14.61 21.46 -43.11
C LYS A 126 13.13 21.06 -43.10
N ASP A 127 12.61 20.71 -41.96
CA ASP A 127 11.24 20.28 -41.69
C ASP A 127 10.78 19.01 -42.45
N LYS A 128 11.72 18.24 -43.01
CA LYS A 128 11.47 16.94 -43.62
C LYS A 128 12.09 15.86 -42.80
N GLU A 129 11.31 14.82 -42.50
CA GLU A 129 11.78 13.60 -41.84
C GLU A 129 12.82 12.91 -42.72
N VAL A 130 13.99 12.61 -42.16
CA VAL A 130 15.13 11.98 -42.85
C VAL A 130 15.57 10.67 -42.24
N ALA A 131 15.20 10.39 -40.99
CA ALA A 131 15.37 9.11 -40.33
C ALA A 131 14.37 8.97 -39.19
N VAL A 132 14.01 7.75 -38.84
CA VAL A 132 13.16 7.41 -37.71
C VAL A 132 13.69 6.20 -36.96
N HIS A 133 13.37 6.13 -35.66
CA HIS A 133 13.52 4.94 -34.86
C HIS A 133 12.21 4.70 -34.09
N THR A 134 11.44 3.69 -34.50
CA THR A 134 10.06 3.45 -34.03
C THR A 134 9.79 1.96 -33.75
N ASP A 135 10.81 1.23 -33.25
CA ASP A 135 10.66 -0.18 -32.90
C ASP A 135 10.11 -0.32 -31.47
N ILE A 136 8.84 -0.72 -31.38
CA ILE A 136 8.16 -0.95 -30.10
C ILE A 136 8.77 -2.10 -29.27
N ALA A 137 9.59 -2.95 -29.87
CA ALA A 137 10.27 -4.06 -29.22
C ALA A 137 11.71 -3.75 -28.78
N ASP A 138 12.22 -2.55 -29.10
CA ASP A 138 13.59 -2.18 -28.72
C ASP A 138 13.74 -2.03 -27.21
N GLU A 139 14.48 -2.95 -26.58
CA GLU A 139 14.77 -2.94 -25.15
C GLU A 139 15.64 -1.73 -24.74
N GLY A 140 16.47 -1.21 -25.65
CA GLY A 140 17.28 -0.02 -25.40
C GLY A 140 16.47 1.27 -25.26
N GLN A 141 15.25 1.29 -25.80
CA GLN A 141 14.32 2.42 -25.72
C GLN A 141 13.18 2.21 -24.73
N THR A 142 13.15 1.05 -24.07
CA THR A 142 12.07 0.67 -23.17
C THR A 142 12.36 1.15 -21.75
N ILE A 143 11.40 1.88 -21.14
CA ILE A 143 11.43 2.30 -19.74
C ILE A 143 10.31 1.58 -18.99
N TYR A 144 10.65 0.97 -17.86
CA TYR A 144 9.76 0.23 -16.97
C TYR A 144 9.37 1.10 -15.77
N PHE A 145 8.07 1.13 -15.45
CA PHE A 145 7.54 1.78 -14.25
C PHE A 145 6.96 0.71 -13.33
N PRO A 146 7.69 0.23 -12.33
CA PRO A 146 7.17 -0.73 -11.36
C PRO A 146 5.96 -0.21 -10.60
N GLU A 147 5.09 -1.15 -10.16
CA GLU A 147 4.00 -0.90 -9.21
C GLU A 147 4.10 -1.92 -8.09
N ILE A 148 3.85 -1.49 -6.85
CA ILE A 148 3.60 -2.38 -5.71
C ILE A 148 2.24 -2.08 -5.10
N LYS A 149 1.57 -3.15 -4.63
CA LYS A 149 0.35 -3.12 -3.81
C LYS A 149 0.54 -4.10 -2.67
N THR A 150 0.03 -3.78 -1.50
CA THR A 150 0.35 -4.55 -0.31
C THR A 150 -0.89 -4.88 0.50
N THR A 151 -0.79 -5.94 1.31
CA THR A 151 -1.83 -6.37 2.24
C THR A 151 -1.17 -6.84 3.53
N ALA A 152 -1.28 -6.02 4.57
CA ALA A 152 -0.73 -6.32 5.87
C ALA A 152 -1.73 -7.12 6.74
N THR A 153 -1.25 -8.15 7.43
CA THR A 153 -2.06 -8.98 8.33
C THR A 153 -1.26 -9.37 9.58
N ASP A 154 -1.95 -9.69 10.65
CA ASP A 154 -1.36 -10.41 11.77
C ASP A 154 -1.04 -11.85 11.33
N ALA A 155 0.21 -12.28 11.51
CA ALA A 155 0.67 -13.60 11.06
C ALA A 155 -0.05 -14.77 11.73
N ALA A 156 -0.54 -14.60 12.97
CA ALA A 156 -1.22 -15.64 13.72
C ALA A 156 -2.68 -15.82 13.29
N SER A 157 -3.41 -14.72 13.07
CA SER A 157 -4.83 -14.74 12.72
C SER A 157 -5.11 -14.68 11.21
N GLY A 158 -4.17 -14.16 10.42
CA GLY A 158 -4.36 -13.87 9.01
C GLY A 158 -5.35 -12.72 8.73
N THR A 159 -5.68 -11.91 9.76
CA THR A 159 -6.61 -10.78 9.65
C THR A 159 -5.91 -9.44 9.86
N HIS A 160 -6.63 -8.34 9.66
CA HIS A 160 -6.15 -6.99 9.98
C HIS A 160 -6.21 -6.66 11.48
N TYR A 161 -6.50 -7.63 12.34
CA TYR A 161 -6.58 -7.45 13.80
C TYR A 161 -5.48 -8.21 14.49
N ALA A 162 -4.73 -7.52 15.34
CA ALA A 162 -3.66 -8.07 16.15
C ALA A 162 -3.92 -7.82 17.63
N LYS A 163 -3.43 -8.72 18.48
CA LYS A 163 -3.45 -8.54 19.94
C LYS A 163 -2.14 -7.88 20.38
N PRO A 164 -2.19 -6.90 21.33
CA PRO A 164 -0.99 -6.32 21.90
C PRO A 164 -0.17 -7.36 22.66
N GLU A 165 0.98 -7.75 22.14
CA GLU A 165 1.90 -8.73 22.76
C GLU A 165 3.36 -8.36 22.54
N LYS A 166 4.26 -8.96 23.36
CA LYS A 166 5.70 -8.61 23.36
C LYS A 166 6.43 -9.04 22.09
N GLU A 167 5.95 -10.06 21.39
CA GLU A 167 6.60 -10.63 20.22
C GLU A 167 5.53 -10.85 19.14
N LEU A 168 5.01 -9.74 18.63
CA LEU A 168 4.04 -9.74 17.54
C LEU A 168 4.76 -9.85 16.21
N THR A 169 4.25 -10.68 15.31
CA THR A 169 4.68 -10.72 13.91
C THR A 169 3.54 -10.30 13.00
N LEU A 170 3.76 -9.25 12.23
CA LEU A 170 2.90 -8.85 11.12
C LEU A 170 3.53 -9.32 9.81
N THR A 171 2.71 -9.81 8.90
CA THR A 171 3.11 -10.19 7.55
C THR A 171 2.49 -9.24 6.55
N ASP A 172 3.30 -8.70 5.66
CA ASP A 172 2.85 -7.87 4.56
C ASP A 172 3.11 -8.59 3.24
N LEU A 173 2.04 -8.93 2.52
CA LEU A 173 2.13 -9.52 1.18
C LEU A 173 2.20 -8.39 0.15
N VAL A 174 3.37 -8.21 -0.44
CA VAL A 174 3.63 -7.21 -1.47
C VAL A 174 3.49 -7.82 -2.85
N GLU A 175 2.43 -7.46 -3.56
CA GLU A 175 2.23 -7.79 -4.97
C GLU A 175 2.96 -6.76 -5.83
N TYR A 176 3.81 -7.23 -6.75
CA TYR A 176 4.55 -6.36 -7.66
C TYR A 176 4.16 -6.58 -9.11
N LYS A 177 4.28 -5.51 -9.92
CA LYS A 177 4.07 -5.52 -11.37
C LYS A 177 5.18 -4.81 -12.09
N ASN A 178 5.42 -5.29 -13.33
CA ASN A 178 6.31 -4.67 -14.30
C ASN A 178 7.77 -4.57 -13.82
N LEU A 179 8.23 -5.55 -13.04
CA LEU A 179 9.64 -5.71 -12.73
C LEU A 179 10.39 -6.37 -13.91
N ILE A 180 11.70 -6.15 -13.98
CA ILE A 180 12.56 -6.83 -14.95
C ILE A 180 13.02 -8.16 -14.32
N PRO A 181 12.64 -9.33 -14.89
CA PRO A 181 13.07 -10.62 -14.37
C PRO A 181 14.60 -10.76 -14.32
N GLY A 182 15.09 -11.44 -13.29
CA GLY A 182 16.54 -11.65 -13.08
C GLY A 182 17.32 -10.46 -12.54
N LYS A 183 16.66 -9.32 -12.27
CA LYS A 183 17.26 -8.18 -11.55
C LYS A 183 16.96 -8.29 -10.06
N GLU A 184 17.91 -7.90 -9.22
CA GLU A 184 17.71 -7.87 -7.77
C GLU A 184 17.03 -6.55 -7.36
N TYR A 185 15.97 -6.65 -6.55
CA TYR A 185 15.27 -5.52 -5.94
C TYR A 185 15.32 -5.65 -4.43
N LYS A 186 15.37 -4.51 -3.74
CA LYS A 186 15.25 -4.44 -2.29
C LYS A 186 13.90 -3.81 -1.92
N LEU A 187 13.20 -4.44 -0.98
CA LEU A 187 11.95 -3.95 -0.41
C LEU A 187 12.21 -3.57 1.04
N THR A 188 11.79 -2.37 1.42
CA THR A 188 11.85 -1.86 2.80
C THR A 188 10.44 -1.48 3.22
N GLY A 189 9.98 -2.04 4.34
CA GLY A 189 8.72 -1.68 4.99
C GLY A 189 8.97 -0.86 6.25
N THR A 190 8.05 0.04 6.56
CA THR A 190 8.04 0.87 7.78
C THR A 190 6.62 0.90 8.34
N LEU A 191 6.46 0.56 9.62
CA LEU A 191 5.17 0.72 10.30
C LEU A 191 4.98 2.17 10.73
N MET A 192 3.82 2.74 10.38
CA MET A 192 3.41 4.12 10.71
C MET A 192 2.31 4.09 11.74
N ASP A 193 2.36 4.96 12.74
CA ASP A 193 1.25 5.21 13.66
C ASP A 193 0.20 6.07 12.92
N ALA A 194 -1.01 5.53 12.77
CA ALA A 194 -2.06 6.16 11.97
C ALA A 194 -2.57 7.50 12.56
N GLU A 195 -2.44 7.71 13.88
CA GLU A 195 -2.90 8.93 14.57
C GLU A 195 -1.88 10.06 14.40
N THR A 196 -0.60 9.75 14.57
CA THR A 196 0.49 10.74 14.52
C THR A 196 1.07 10.93 13.12
N GLU A 197 0.78 10.02 12.20
CA GLU A 197 1.35 9.95 10.84
C GLU A 197 2.90 9.90 10.85
N LYS A 198 3.49 9.34 11.91
CA LYS A 198 4.93 9.19 12.06
C LYS A 198 5.31 7.72 12.11
N PRO A 199 6.57 7.39 11.79
CA PRO A 199 7.08 6.05 12.03
C PRO A 199 6.81 5.60 13.47
N PHE A 200 6.20 4.42 13.62
CA PHE A 200 6.03 3.80 14.92
C PHE A 200 7.39 3.30 15.41
N ASP A 201 7.72 3.62 16.64
CA ASP A 201 9.00 3.23 17.23
C ASP A 201 8.83 2.37 18.49
N VAL A 202 9.80 1.50 18.71
CA VAL A 202 10.01 0.75 19.95
C VAL A 202 11.41 1.11 20.46
N ASP A 203 11.50 1.58 21.69
CA ASP A 203 12.75 2.02 22.32
C ASP A 203 13.52 3.09 21.51
N GLY A 204 12.79 4.00 20.85
CA GLY A 204 13.35 5.09 20.05
C GLY A 204 13.90 4.66 18.69
N LYS A 205 13.53 3.49 18.20
CA LYS A 205 13.87 2.99 16.86
C LYS A 205 12.60 2.68 16.09
N ALA A 206 12.49 3.21 14.86
CA ALA A 206 11.38 2.89 13.97
C ALA A 206 11.33 1.37 13.70
N VAL A 207 10.12 0.82 13.71
CA VAL A 207 9.88 -0.58 13.35
C VAL A 207 9.89 -0.69 11.84
N THR A 208 10.94 -1.33 11.31
CA THR A 208 11.16 -1.54 9.88
C THR A 208 11.47 -2.99 9.59
N ALA A 209 11.21 -3.41 8.36
CA ALA A 209 11.61 -4.71 7.83
C ALA A 209 12.20 -4.54 6.43
N GLU A 210 13.11 -5.44 6.04
CA GLU A 210 13.75 -5.40 4.73
C GLU A 210 13.89 -6.81 4.16
N THR A 211 13.73 -6.91 2.84
CA THR A 211 14.04 -8.13 2.09
C THR A 211 14.59 -7.78 0.71
N SER A 212 15.51 -8.61 0.20
CA SER A 212 15.96 -8.54 -1.20
C SER A 212 15.47 -9.77 -1.95
N PHE A 213 15.05 -9.58 -3.19
CA PHE A 213 14.56 -10.66 -4.01
C PHE A 213 14.86 -10.43 -5.49
N THR A 214 14.91 -11.52 -6.24
CA THR A 214 15.10 -11.52 -7.69
C THR A 214 13.86 -12.15 -8.33
N PRO A 215 12.97 -11.36 -8.97
CA PRO A 215 11.77 -11.90 -9.60
C PRO A 215 12.10 -12.81 -10.78
N GLU A 216 11.40 -13.92 -10.89
CA GLU A 216 11.47 -14.80 -12.06
C GLU A 216 10.55 -14.32 -13.19
N GLU A 217 9.45 -13.64 -12.82
CA GLU A 217 8.43 -13.10 -13.71
C GLU A 217 8.26 -11.59 -13.45
N ALA A 218 7.79 -10.86 -14.46
CA ALA A 218 7.57 -9.41 -14.33
C ALA A 218 6.51 -9.03 -13.29
N ASN A 219 5.60 -9.96 -12.96
CA ASN A 219 4.55 -9.78 -11.97
C ASN A 219 4.56 -10.95 -11.00
N GLY A 220 4.33 -10.69 -9.72
CA GLY A 220 4.33 -11.70 -8.68
C GLY A 220 4.13 -11.09 -7.30
N SER A 221 4.61 -11.77 -6.27
CA SER A 221 4.54 -11.29 -4.90
C SER A 221 5.76 -11.68 -4.09
N VAL A 222 6.01 -10.92 -3.03
CA VAL A 222 7.04 -11.17 -2.02
C VAL A 222 6.46 -10.85 -0.65
N GLU A 223 6.85 -11.61 0.36
CA GLU A 223 6.42 -11.40 1.73
C GLU A 223 7.47 -10.61 2.52
N LEU A 224 6.99 -9.65 3.33
CA LEU A 224 7.78 -8.87 4.26
C LEU A 224 7.23 -9.09 5.67
N SER A 225 8.09 -9.35 6.67
CA SER A 225 7.66 -9.63 8.04
C SER A 225 8.25 -8.64 9.02
N PHE A 226 7.39 -8.09 9.89
CA PHE A 226 7.77 -7.23 11.01
C PHE A 226 7.58 -7.98 12.31
N THR A 227 8.64 -8.10 13.14
CA THR A 227 8.55 -8.68 14.48
C THR A 227 8.99 -7.65 15.50
N PHE A 228 8.12 -7.32 16.46
CA PHE A 228 8.36 -6.23 17.41
C PHE A 228 7.53 -6.36 18.69
N ASP A 229 7.81 -5.53 19.71
CA ASP A 229 7.00 -5.41 20.92
C ASP A 229 5.81 -4.50 20.68
N ALA A 230 4.61 -5.10 20.63
CA ALA A 230 3.32 -4.42 20.41
C ALA A 230 2.54 -4.17 21.71
N SER A 231 3.11 -4.44 22.90
CA SER A 231 2.41 -4.41 24.20
C SER A 231 1.72 -3.06 24.49
N ALA A 232 2.22 -1.95 23.93
CA ALA A 232 1.70 -0.61 24.14
C ALA A 232 0.66 -0.16 23.10
N LEU A 233 0.20 -1.06 22.20
CA LEU A 233 -0.66 -0.72 21.06
C LEU A 233 -2.15 -0.88 21.30
N SER A 234 -2.60 -1.24 22.51
CA SER A 234 -4.03 -1.35 22.83
C SER A 234 -4.80 -0.08 22.41
N GLY A 235 -5.86 -0.23 21.65
CA GLY A 235 -6.69 0.85 21.12
C GLY A 235 -6.09 1.62 19.93
N LYS A 236 -4.89 1.26 19.46
CA LYS A 236 -4.18 1.96 18.37
C LYS A 236 -4.33 1.29 17.01
N THR A 237 -3.78 1.95 16.01
CA THR A 237 -3.81 1.49 14.62
C THR A 237 -2.46 1.80 13.97
N LEU A 238 -1.89 0.82 13.28
CA LEU A 238 -0.67 0.97 12.47
C LEU A 238 -0.99 0.82 10.99
N VAL A 239 -0.18 1.44 10.13
CA VAL A 239 -0.25 1.30 8.67
C VAL A 239 1.13 0.95 8.16
N ALA A 240 1.24 -0.07 7.34
CA ALA A 240 2.51 -0.43 6.71
C ALA A 240 2.73 0.45 5.47
N PHE A 241 3.96 0.96 5.30
CA PHE A 241 4.41 1.70 4.11
C PHE A 241 5.60 0.97 3.51
N GLU A 242 5.61 0.81 2.20
CA GLU A 242 6.65 0.08 1.48
C GLU A 242 7.33 0.95 0.42
N THR A 243 8.64 0.77 0.35
CA THR A 243 9.48 1.35 -0.68
C THR A 243 10.28 0.24 -1.34
N MET A 244 10.21 0.16 -2.66
CA MET A 244 11.04 -0.75 -3.46
C MET A 244 12.18 0.04 -4.11
N THR A 245 13.41 -0.46 -4.00
CA THR A 245 14.57 0.13 -4.63
C THR A 245 15.24 -0.84 -5.61
N PHE A 246 15.86 -0.26 -6.63
CA PHE A 246 16.75 -0.94 -7.56
C PHE A 246 18.08 -0.16 -7.61
N GLU A 247 19.21 -0.83 -7.36
CA GLU A 247 20.55 -0.19 -7.29
C GLU A 247 20.53 1.06 -6.39
N ASP A 248 19.91 0.96 -5.20
CA ASP A 248 19.73 2.02 -4.20
C ASP A 248 18.83 3.21 -4.62
N HIS A 249 18.21 3.16 -5.80
CA HIS A 249 17.25 4.17 -6.25
C HIS A 249 15.81 3.68 -6.05
N GLU A 250 14.95 4.57 -5.55
CA GLU A 250 13.52 4.30 -5.41
C GLU A 250 12.86 4.11 -6.78
N VAL A 251 12.16 2.98 -6.96
CA VAL A 251 11.49 2.62 -8.20
C VAL A 251 9.99 2.37 -8.03
N ALA A 252 9.52 2.08 -6.83
CA ALA A 252 8.10 2.05 -6.50
C ALA A 252 7.88 2.33 -5.02
N VAL A 253 6.75 2.96 -4.70
CA VAL A 253 6.32 3.28 -3.32
C VAL A 253 4.85 2.98 -3.17
N HIS A 254 4.48 2.39 -2.02
CA HIS A 254 3.13 2.32 -1.52
C HIS A 254 3.10 2.93 -0.11
N ALA A 255 2.54 4.14 0.02
CA ALA A 255 2.56 4.95 1.24
C ALA A 255 1.27 5.77 1.35
N ASP A 256 0.14 5.08 1.58
CA ASP A 256 -1.16 5.72 1.84
C ASP A 256 -1.60 5.41 3.27
N ILE A 257 -1.54 6.40 4.16
CA ILE A 257 -1.94 6.28 5.58
C ILE A 257 -3.41 5.87 5.77
N LYS A 258 -4.22 5.94 4.71
CA LYS A 258 -5.65 5.59 4.73
C LYS A 258 -5.97 4.28 4.02
N ASP A 259 -4.96 3.58 3.52
CA ASP A 259 -5.19 2.29 2.86
C ASP A 259 -5.61 1.23 3.89
N ALA A 260 -6.86 0.77 3.79
CA ALA A 260 -7.42 -0.23 4.69
C ALA A 260 -6.70 -1.59 4.58
N ASN A 261 -6.13 -1.93 3.41
CA ASN A 261 -5.41 -3.19 3.23
C ASN A 261 -4.03 -3.18 3.91
N GLN A 262 -3.48 -2.00 4.18
CA GLN A 262 -2.20 -1.83 4.90
C GLN A 262 -2.39 -1.56 6.39
N THR A 263 -3.64 -1.46 6.85
CA THR A 263 -3.97 -1.04 8.20
C THR A 263 -4.12 -2.24 9.12
N ILE A 264 -3.40 -2.23 10.26
CA ILE A 264 -3.51 -3.20 11.35
C ILE A 264 -4.14 -2.52 12.57
N TYR A 265 -5.21 -3.10 13.05
CA TYR A 265 -5.99 -2.64 14.20
C TYR A 265 -5.60 -3.41 15.45
N PHE A 266 -5.47 -2.71 16.59
CA PHE A 266 -5.25 -3.28 17.91
C PHE A 266 -6.45 -2.94 18.80
N PRO A 267 -7.57 -3.69 18.70
CA PRO A 267 -8.78 -3.36 19.42
C PRO A 267 -8.60 -3.38 20.94
N GLU A 268 -9.26 -2.43 21.61
CA GLU A 268 -9.42 -2.38 23.06
C GLU A 268 -10.90 -2.28 23.41
N ILE A 269 -11.33 -3.00 24.44
CA ILE A 269 -12.63 -2.81 25.06
C ILE A 269 -12.48 -2.50 26.55
N LYS A 270 -13.34 -1.60 27.06
CA LYS A 270 -13.53 -1.27 28.48
C LYS A 270 -15.02 -1.28 28.76
N THR A 271 -15.40 -1.74 29.92
CA THR A 271 -16.80 -1.99 30.20
C THR A 271 -17.24 -1.42 31.54
N THR A 272 -18.55 -1.20 31.70
CA THR A 272 -19.16 -0.72 32.93
C THR A 272 -20.53 -1.37 33.09
N ALA A 273 -20.68 -2.23 34.09
CA ALA A 273 -21.89 -2.94 34.37
C ALA A 273 -22.77 -2.20 35.43
N LYS A 274 -24.06 -2.17 35.19
CA LYS A 274 -25.05 -1.46 36.06
C LYS A 274 -26.37 -2.21 36.14
N ASP A 275 -27.15 -1.94 37.21
CA ASP A 275 -28.55 -2.32 37.27
C ASP A 275 -29.35 -1.67 36.13
N GLY A 276 -30.07 -2.50 35.37
CA GLY A 276 -30.91 -2.03 34.27
C GLY A 276 -32.12 -1.21 34.71
N SER A 277 -32.47 -1.19 36.00
CA SER A 277 -33.63 -0.47 36.52
C SER A 277 -33.36 0.98 36.92
N ASP A 278 -32.21 1.27 37.54
CA ASP A 278 -31.89 2.60 38.06
C ASP A 278 -30.49 3.08 37.75
N GLY A 279 -29.62 2.22 37.22
CA GLY A 279 -28.30 2.59 36.68
C GLY A 279 -27.19 2.67 37.72
N ASP A 280 -27.44 2.17 38.97
CA ASP A 280 -26.37 1.96 39.95
C ASP A 280 -25.73 0.57 39.81
N GLN A 281 -24.94 0.10 40.80
CA GLN A 281 -24.31 -1.22 40.80
C GLN A 281 -24.96 -2.20 41.79
N ASP A 282 -26.04 -1.81 42.46
CA ASP A 282 -26.79 -2.62 43.42
C ASP A 282 -28.02 -3.25 42.78
N VAL A 283 -27.91 -4.46 42.26
CA VAL A 283 -28.95 -5.18 41.53
C VAL A 283 -29.82 -5.97 42.52
N SER A 284 -31.15 -5.79 42.47
CA SER A 284 -32.08 -6.61 43.29
C SER A 284 -32.01 -8.07 42.88
N ALA A 285 -31.73 -8.96 43.90
CA ALA A 285 -31.70 -10.41 43.68
C ALA A 285 -33.12 -10.97 43.43
N SER A 286 -33.65 -10.79 42.24
CA SER A 286 -34.97 -11.18 41.78
C SER A 286 -34.93 -12.28 40.73
N LYS A 287 -36.15 -12.83 40.38
CA LYS A 287 -36.25 -13.81 39.28
C LYS A 287 -35.97 -13.25 37.90
N GLU A 288 -36.06 -11.93 37.75
CA GLU A 288 -35.82 -11.20 36.50
C GLU A 288 -34.87 -10.01 36.76
N ALA A 289 -33.68 -10.31 37.33
CA ALA A 289 -32.66 -9.33 37.52
C ALA A 289 -32.07 -8.93 36.14
N THR A 290 -31.86 -7.63 35.95
CA THR A 290 -31.31 -7.11 34.67
C THR A 290 -30.02 -6.33 34.94
N ILE A 291 -28.94 -6.72 34.25
CA ILE A 291 -27.68 -6.01 34.22
C ILE A 291 -27.51 -5.48 32.80
N VAL A 292 -27.19 -4.18 32.67
CA VAL A 292 -26.79 -3.55 31.43
C VAL A 292 -25.29 -3.24 31.50
N ASP A 293 -24.53 -3.86 30.62
CA ASP A 293 -23.11 -3.60 30.49
C ASP A 293 -22.84 -2.72 29.28
N THR A 294 -22.22 -1.56 29.51
CA THR A 294 -21.82 -0.64 28.47
C THR A 294 -20.37 -0.92 28.07
N VAL A 295 -20.19 -1.53 26.91
CA VAL A 295 -18.88 -1.85 26.32
C VAL A 295 -18.41 -0.69 25.46
N THR A 296 -17.38 0.01 25.89
CA THR A 296 -16.70 1.04 25.11
C THR A 296 -15.55 0.40 24.35
N TYR A 297 -15.44 0.68 23.07
CA TYR A 297 -14.41 0.12 22.21
C TYR A 297 -13.56 1.19 21.53
N HIS A 298 -12.30 0.84 21.21
CA HIS A 298 -11.34 1.62 20.44
C HIS A 298 -10.59 0.73 19.44
N GLY A 299 -10.05 1.32 18.38
CA GLY A 299 -9.23 0.60 17.39
C GLY A 299 -10.03 -0.39 16.52
N LEU A 300 -11.31 -0.11 16.24
CA LEU A 300 -12.09 -0.91 15.30
C LEU A 300 -12.08 -0.32 13.88
N MET A 301 -12.20 -1.16 12.87
CA MET A 301 -12.36 -0.74 11.47
C MET A 301 -13.78 -0.17 11.28
N PRO A 302 -13.89 1.12 10.88
CA PRO A 302 -15.19 1.72 10.59
C PRO A 302 -15.92 1.02 9.45
N GLY A 303 -17.24 0.83 9.62
CA GLY A 303 -18.09 0.18 8.63
C GLY A 303 -18.17 -1.34 8.72
N SER A 304 -17.37 -1.98 9.58
CA SER A 304 -17.38 -3.43 9.81
C SER A 304 -18.37 -3.84 10.90
N GLU A 305 -18.81 -5.10 10.84
CA GLU A 305 -19.74 -5.70 11.80
C GLU A 305 -18.97 -6.48 12.87
N TYR A 306 -19.43 -6.37 14.10
CA TYR A 306 -18.83 -6.98 15.28
C TYR A 306 -19.87 -7.62 16.16
N LYS A 307 -19.41 -8.53 17.02
CA LYS A 307 -20.23 -9.18 18.06
C LYS A 307 -19.50 -9.10 19.40
N VAL A 308 -20.18 -8.64 20.43
CA VAL A 308 -19.74 -8.76 21.83
C VAL A 308 -20.51 -9.88 22.48
N ILE A 309 -19.80 -10.74 23.21
CA ILE A 309 -20.39 -11.77 24.07
C ILE A 309 -19.96 -11.48 25.51
N GLY A 310 -20.92 -11.20 26.38
CA GLY A 310 -20.70 -11.06 27.80
C GLY A 310 -21.05 -12.35 28.57
N THR A 311 -20.33 -12.60 29.66
CA THR A 311 -20.51 -13.74 30.57
C THR A 311 -20.50 -13.24 32.01
N LEU A 312 -21.52 -13.64 32.80
CA LEU A 312 -21.56 -13.32 34.22
C LEU A 312 -20.69 -14.29 35.03
N MET A 313 -19.76 -13.74 35.82
CA MET A 313 -18.83 -14.48 36.67
C MET A 313 -19.14 -14.25 38.15
N ASN A 314 -19.05 -15.25 38.97
CA ASN A 314 -19.09 -15.10 40.44
C ASN A 314 -17.71 -14.53 40.88
N LYS A 315 -17.73 -13.36 41.54
CA LYS A 315 -16.48 -12.65 41.91
C LYS A 315 -15.64 -13.45 42.93
N GLU A 316 -16.28 -14.21 43.83
CA GLU A 316 -15.61 -14.98 44.88
C GLU A 316 -14.91 -16.24 44.33
N THR A 317 -15.64 -17.00 43.47
CA THR A 317 -15.14 -18.26 42.94
C THR A 317 -14.35 -18.12 41.64
N GLY A 318 -14.55 -17.04 40.89
CA GLY A 318 -13.99 -16.89 39.56
C GLY A 318 -14.59 -17.80 38.50
N GLU A 319 -15.72 -18.45 38.81
CA GLU A 319 -16.43 -19.35 37.89
C GLU A 319 -17.62 -18.64 37.25
N ALA A 320 -17.98 -19.07 36.04
CA ALA A 320 -19.18 -18.54 35.37
C ALA A 320 -20.45 -18.90 36.16
N LEU A 321 -21.37 -17.95 36.31
CA LEU A 321 -22.72 -18.23 36.81
C LEU A 321 -23.43 -19.17 35.85
N LEU A 322 -24.06 -20.22 36.40
CA LEU A 322 -24.74 -21.23 35.60
C LEU A 322 -26.26 -21.12 35.76
N LYS A 323 -26.96 -21.18 34.61
CA LYS A 323 -28.41 -21.43 34.52
C LYS A 323 -28.60 -22.71 33.72
N ASP A 324 -29.30 -23.67 34.36
CA ASP A 324 -29.54 -25.00 33.77
C ASP A 324 -28.26 -25.70 33.29
N GLY A 325 -27.15 -25.52 34.04
CA GLY A 325 -25.83 -26.10 33.73
C GLY A 325 -25.06 -25.42 32.60
N LYS A 326 -25.52 -24.25 32.12
CA LYS A 326 -24.83 -23.44 31.09
C LYS A 326 -24.46 -22.07 31.64
N PRO A 327 -23.35 -21.48 31.21
CA PRO A 327 -23.00 -20.11 31.57
C PRO A 327 -24.12 -19.11 31.23
N VAL A 328 -24.34 -18.14 32.12
CA VAL A 328 -25.24 -17.01 31.86
C VAL A 328 -24.50 -16.04 30.96
N THR A 329 -24.94 -15.97 29.72
CA THR A 329 -24.31 -15.10 28.68
C THR A 329 -25.35 -14.20 28.04
N ALA A 330 -24.90 -13.07 27.53
CA ALA A 330 -25.65 -12.20 26.65
C ALA A 330 -24.76 -11.76 25.48
N GLN A 331 -25.37 -11.30 24.40
CA GLN A 331 -24.59 -10.81 23.24
C GLN A 331 -25.25 -9.61 22.60
N ALA A 332 -24.43 -8.80 21.93
CA ALA A 332 -24.88 -7.73 21.08
C ALA A 332 -24.08 -7.75 19.76
N GLU A 333 -24.78 -7.56 18.65
CA GLU A 333 -24.19 -7.39 17.33
C GLU A 333 -24.33 -5.92 16.94
N PHE A 334 -23.27 -5.34 16.38
CA PHE A 334 -23.27 -3.93 16.00
C PHE A 334 -22.34 -3.66 14.83
N LYS A 335 -22.61 -2.56 14.14
CA LYS A 335 -21.72 -2.01 13.12
C LYS A 335 -20.96 -0.81 13.69
N ALA A 336 -19.65 -0.84 13.65
CA ALA A 336 -18.84 0.29 14.12
C ALA A 336 -18.86 1.43 13.07
N GLU A 337 -19.52 2.53 13.39
CA GLU A 337 -19.55 3.73 12.53
C GLU A 337 -18.20 4.46 12.52
N LYS A 338 -17.42 4.35 13.61
CA LYS A 338 -16.12 4.96 13.84
C LYS A 338 -15.20 3.95 14.54
N ALA A 339 -13.90 4.24 14.54
CA ALA A 339 -12.92 3.42 15.23
C ALA A 339 -13.14 3.32 16.75
N GLY A 340 -13.86 4.25 17.36
CA GLY A 340 -14.25 4.25 18.77
C GLY A 340 -15.74 4.52 18.94
N GLY A 341 -16.34 3.89 19.96
CA GLY A 341 -17.76 4.02 20.31
C GLY A 341 -18.16 3.15 21.48
N SER A 342 -19.44 2.87 21.61
CA SER A 342 -19.95 1.98 22.66
C SER A 342 -21.15 1.15 22.17
N VAL A 343 -21.36 0.00 22.82
CA VAL A 343 -22.51 -0.88 22.63
C VAL A 343 -22.97 -1.41 23.97
N GLU A 344 -24.26 -1.66 24.15
CA GLU A 344 -24.82 -2.22 25.38
C GLU A 344 -25.09 -3.71 25.22
N VAL A 345 -24.70 -4.48 26.24
CA VAL A 345 -25.00 -5.92 26.40
C VAL A 345 -25.93 -6.08 27.59
N THR A 346 -27.15 -6.59 27.39
CA THR A 346 -28.16 -6.72 28.44
C THR A 346 -28.33 -8.17 28.85
N PHE A 347 -28.14 -8.44 30.14
CA PHE A 347 -28.38 -9.73 30.76
C PHE A 347 -29.73 -9.70 31.50
N THR A 348 -30.52 -10.75 31.36
CA THR A 348 -31.70 -11.01 32.17
C THR A 348 -31.64 -12.43 32.70
N PHE A 349 -31.59 -12.59 34.03
CA PHE A 349 -31.38 -13.88 34.67
C PHE A 349 -32.06 -13.99 36.02
N ASP A 350 -32.22 -15.20 36.53
CA ASP A 350 -32.75 -15.46 37.89
C ASP A 350 -31.62 -15.33 38.92
N ALA A 351 -31.63 -14.22 39.64
CA ALA A 351 -30.67 -13.92 40.72
C ALA A 351 -31.19 -14.28 42.11
N SER A 352 -32.41 -14.86 42.27
CA SER A 352 -33.07 -15.06 43.58
C SER A 352 -32.26 -15.90 44.56
N ALA A 353 -31.40 -16.81 44.10
CA ALA A 353 -30.49 -17.61 44.93
C ALA A 353 -29.09 -16.96 45.14
N LEU A 354 -28.82 -15.77 44.58
CA LEU A 354 -27.52 -15.14 44.56
C LEU A 354 -27.42 -13.91 45.46
N ALA A 355 -28.43 -13.64 46.29
CA ALA A 355 -28.45 -12.52 47.20
C ALA A 355 -27.20 -12.46 48.12
N GLY A 356 -26.54 -11.31 48.18
CA GLY A 356 -25.31 -11.08 48.93
C GLY A 356 -24.05 -11.51 48.22
N GLN A 357 -24.15 -11.90 46.96
CA GLN A 357 -22.97 -12.18 46.11
C GLN A 357 -22.63 -11.02 45.18
N ASP A 358 -21.35 -10.93 44.83
CA ASP A 358 -20.87 -10.03 43.79
C ASP A 358 -20.70 -10.80 42.48
N VAL A 359 -21.11 -10.15 41.40
CA VAL A 359 -21.02 -10.67 40.04
C VAL A 359 -20.16 -9.71 39.21
N VAL A 360 -19.24 -10.24 38.41
CA VAL A 360 -18.41 -9.49 37.49
C VAL A 360 -18.79 -9.89 36.08
N VAL A 361 -18.88 -8.91 35.18
CA VAL A 361 -19.16 -9.17 33.76
C VAL A 361 -17.86 -9.28 33.02
N PHE A 362 -17.66 -10.36 32.27
CA PHE A 362 -16.50 -10.55 31.35
C PHE A 362 -16.99 -10.42 29.92
N GLU A 363 -16.26 -9.70 29.08
CA GLU A 363 -16.61 -9.50 27.67
C GLU A 363 -15.53 -9.96 26.75
N LYS A 364 -15.98 -10.47 25.58
CA LYS A 364 -15.16 -10.81 24.42
C LYS A 364 -15.75 -10.17 23.18
N LEU A 365 -14.88 -9.49 22.43
CA LEU A 365 -15.22 -8.86 21.17
C LEU A 365 -14.75 -9.74 20.01
N TYR A 366 -15.64 -9.95 19.05
CA TYR A 366 -15.40 -10.80 17.89
C TYR A 366 -15.59 -10.02 16.58
N TYR A 367 -14.74 -10.35 15.62
CA TYR A 367 -14.86 -9.98 14.21
C TYR A 367 -15.06 -11.23 13.37
N THR A 368 -15.85 -11.16 12.29
CA THR A 368 -15.98 -12.25 11.33
C THR A 368 -15.48 -11.83 9.96
N ASP A 369 -14.65 -12.65 9.35
CA ASP A 369 -14.20 -12.51 7.95
C ASP A 369 -15.22 -13.11 6.95
N GLY A 370 -16.41 -13.49 7.44
CA GLY A 370 -17.45 -14.18 6.68
C GLY A 370 -17.31 -15.71 6.67
N LYS A 371 -16.24 -16.27 7.26
CA LYS A 371 -16.00 -17.71 7.40
C LYS A 371 -15.74 -18.12 8.86
N THR A 372 -14.93 -17.35 9.55
CA THR A 372 -14.44 -17.64 10.90
C THR A 372 -14.69 -16.44 11.81
N GLU A 373 -15.09 -16.71 13.05
CA GLU A 373 -15.11 -15.70 14.10
C GLU A 373 -13.74 -15.64 14.77
N HIS A 374 -13.19 -14.44 14.84
CA HIS A 374 -11.91 -14.15 15.48
C HIS A 374 -12.16 -13.32 16.74
N GLU A 375 -11.72 -13.81 17.90
CA GLU A 375 -11.68 -13.01 19.12
C GLU A 375 -10.56 -11.97 18.99
N ILE A 376 -10.94 -10.68 18.92
CA ILE A 376 -10.03 -9.58 18.65
C ILE A 376 -9.70 -8.73 19.88
N ALA A 377 -10.54 -8.77 20.93
CA ALA A 377 -10.28 -8.15 22.23
C ALA A 377 -11.09 -8.84 23.31
N SER A 378 -10.63 -8.74 24.55
CA SER A 378 -11.38 -9.18 25.74
C SER A 378 -11.14 -8.25 26.92
N HIS A 379 -12.12 -8.22 27.85
CA HIS A 379 -11.99 -7.60 29.17
C HIS A 379 -12.44 -8.63 30.21
N GLU A 380 -11.47 -9.23 30.90
CA GLU A 380 -11.67 -10.37 31.83
C GLU A 380 -10.89 -10.13 33.15
N ASP A 381 -11.29 -9.12 33.92
CA ASP A 381 -10.69 -8.79 35.22
C ASP A 381 -11.68 -8.92 36.37
N LEU A 382 -11.55 -9.97 37.17
CA LEU A 382 -12.37 -10.19 38.37
C LEU A 382 -12.26 -9.08 39.42
N LYS A 383 -11.27 -8.20 39.33
CA LYS A 383 -11.04 -7.12 40.29
C LYS A 383 -11.55 -5.77 39.79
N ASP A 384 -12.06 -5.71 38.56
CA ASP A 384 -12.59 -4.46 38.02
C ASP A 384 -13.90 -4.09 38.73
N GLU A 385 -13.85 -3.03 39.53
CA GLU A 385 -15.01 -2.49 40.24
C GLU A 385 -16.05 -1.88 39.28
N GLY A 386 -15.64 -1.41 38.11
CA GLY A 386 -16.54 -0.89 37.07
C GLY A 386 -17.40 -1.98 36.43
N GLN A 387 -16.94 -3.23 36.45
CA GLN A 387 -17.66 -4.42 35.98
C GLN A 387 -18.39 -5.20 37.08
N THR A 388 -18.22 -4.80 38.33
CA THR A 388 -18.80 -5.52 39.48
C THR A 388 -20.17 -4.96 39.76
N VAL A 389 -21.17 -5.86 39.93
CA VAL A 389 -22.49 -5.55 40.44
C VAL A 389 -22.74 -6.36 41.71
N HIS A 390 -23.43 -5.73 42.68
CA HIS A 390 -23.77 -6.31 43.99
C HIS A 390 -25.21 -6.84 43.96
N LEU A 391 -25.42 -8.13 44.21
CA LEU A 391 -26.75 -8.71 44.26
C LEU A 391 -27.35 -8.53 45.66
N SER A 392 -28.13 -7.46 45.87
CA SER A 392 -28.72 -7.10 47.15
C SER A 392 -30.02 -7.89 47.44
N LEU A 393 -30.33 -8.10 48.73
CA LEU A 393 -31.64 -8.60 49.13
C LEU A 393 -32.73 -7.57 48.75
N ILE A 394 -33.83 -8.05 48.14
CA ILE A 394 -34.96 -7.16 47.83
C ILE A 394 -35.46 -6.55 49.15
N HIS A 395 -35.29 -5.26 49.33
CA HIS A 395 -36.01 -4.50 50.34
C HIS A 395 -37.46 -4.34 49.85
N ILE A 396 -38.33 -5.25 50.25
CA ILE A 396 -39.77 -4.99 50.14
C ILE A 396 -40.07 -3.89 51.15
N SER A 397 -40.16 -2.64 50.71
CA SER A 397 -40.73 -1.56 51.51
C SER A 397 -42.20 -1.97 51.74
N GLU A 398 -42.54 -2.29 52.99
CA GLU A 398 -43.95 -2.51 53.37
C GLU A 398 -44.74 -1.26 53.01
N PRO A 399 -45.89 -1.37 52.30
CA PRO A 399 -46.75 -0.22 52.10
C PRO A 399 -47.26 0.31 53.43
N THR A 400 -46.92 1.53 53.78
CA THR A 400 -47.51 2.27 54.93
C THR A 400 -48.97 2.64 54.68
#